data_2fd4b1375ea3b11bc0f07be2cbe9413f
#
_entry.id   2fd4b1375ea3b11bc0f07be2cbe9413f
#
_cell.length_a   1.000
_cell.length_b   1.000
_cell.length_c   1.000
_cell.angle_alpha   90.00
_cell.angle_beta   90.00
_cell.angle_gamma   90.00
#
_symmetry.space_group_name_H-M   'P 1'
#
loop_
_entity.id
_entity.type
_entity.pdbx_description
1 polymer ?
#
loop_
_entity_poly.entity_id
_entity_poly.type
_entity_poly.pdbx_seq_one_letter_code
_entity_poly.pdbx_strand_id
1 'polypeptide(L)'
;MFKRISQPNLFLAITLVATLISGCGAATDASKSISRGAINRGVIVQAESVRVNEYLNYYEQRFPEPVNQPLGLDLRLGNTHLPTSSGEIWLQIGLQAKHAEPESRTPLNLALVLDVSGSMSSSDKMPYLKQSLMVFLGSLHPDDIVAIVAYSDDARLIRPAQDVGSGDWIRQTVDKLHPGGSTNLHAGMMLGLEQVDENFDIRFSNRVILLTDGIANEGVTNVDRIAADALAYNSQGIHLSTIGLGYDLNDHLLSTLARQGKGAYHFVDSAQEMEKVFMQEVEGLVEKVAADVRVSIRPTSGVQLVSITGFDGHIPADGAQVLLQDMGAGDSQVIMVRLDGQSGSMDSMTIAEVTLQYIDVFAQKPREIYEAITMRVVEDGRYNPLEDIEVRRNATIVKSAEALKTISDLVDNGRFLDAWQLAYEIEAELRRVSTVTGDAQMVQDADLFQRYLITLATYLGYDPSEVQPTSLPLGEQPQRWGATPIPSMEDLPTIEVQ
;
A
#
# COMPACT_ATOMS: atom_id res chain seq x y z
N MET A 1 -45.34 -10.50 48.98
CA MET A 1 -43.97 -10.44 49.52
C MET A 1 -43.05 -11.07 48.50
N PHE A 2 -42.65 -10.32 47.48
CA PHE A 2 -41.76 -10.79 46.39
C PHE A 2 -40.40 -10.09 46.54
N LYS A 3 -39.37 -10.86 46.84
CA LYS A 3 -37.97 -10.38 46.88
C LYS A 3 -37.47 -10.09 45.46
N ARG A 4 -37.12 -8.83 45.19
CA ARG A 4 -36.34 -8.44 44.02
C ARG A 4 -34.89 -8.91 44.21
N ILE A 5 -34.41 -9.73 43.28
CA ILE A 5 -32.99 -10.07 43.13
C ILE A 5 -32.36 -8.97 42.29
N SER A 6 -31.43 -8.23 42.87
CA SER A 6 -30.64 -7.24 42.17
C SER A 6 -29.56 -7.94 41.34
N GLN A 7 -29.54 -7.71 40.05
CA GLN A 7 -28.41 -8.07 39.18
C GLN A 7 -27.26 -7.08 39.40
N PRO A 8 -25.98 -7.54 39.43
CA PRO A 8 -24.87 -6.63 39.45
C PRO A 8 -24.70 -6.03 38.06
N ASN A 9 -24.65 -4.69 37.98
CA ASN A 9 -24.27 -3.93 36.80
C ASN A 9 -22.82 -4.23 36.48
N LEU A 10 -22.57 -4.97 35.43
CA LEU A 10 -21.28 -5.12 34.82
C LEU A 10 -20.97 -3.82 34.04
N PHE A 11 -20.27 -2.89 34.68
CA PHE A 11 -19.71 -1.74 33.98
C PHE A 11 -18.59 -2.25 33.06
N LEU A 12 -18.90 -2.38 31.78
CA LEU A 12 -17.91 -2.57 30.74
C LEU A 12 -17.13 -1.25 30.62
N ALA A 13 -15.93 -1.19 31.15
CA ALA A 13 -15.02 -0.08 30.94
C ALA A 13 -14.60 -0.13 29.47
N ILE A 14 -15.26 0.66 28.62
CA ILE A 14 -14.82 0.93 27.26
C ILE A 14 -13.63 1.87 27.38
N THR A 15 -12.43 1.31 27.39
CA THR A 15 -11.20 2.07 27.21
C THR A 15 -11.19 2.55 25.76
N LEU A 16 -11.35 3.85 25.58
CA LEU A 16 -11.30 4.50 24.27
C LEU A 16 -9.85 4.43 23.77
N VAL A 17 -9.51 3.37 23.04
CA VAL A 17 -8.24 3.30 22.30
C VAL A 17 -8.38 4.26 21.12
N ALA A 18 -7.46 5.21 21.00
CA ALA A 18 -7.45 6.14 19.87
C ALA A 18 -7.32 5.33 18.57
N THR A 19 -8.32 5.41 17.73
CA THR A 19 -8.38 4.69 16.46
C THR A 19 -7.52 5.43 15.46
N LEU A 20 -6.36 4.88 15.13
CA LEU A 20 -5.56 5.34 14.02
C LEU A 20 -6.12 4.72 12.73
N ILE A 21 -6.80 5.54 11.94
CA ILE A 21 -7.27 5.10 10.62
C ILE A 21 -6.09 5.16 9.67
N SER A 22 -5.29 4.11 9.65
CA SER A 22 -4.35 3.86 8.57
C SER A 22 -4.97 2.80 7.68
N GLY A 23 -5.49 3.22 6.52
CA GLY A 23 -5.94 2.27 5.51
C GLY A 23 -4.70 1.64 4.86
N CYS A 24 -4.24 0.50 5.37
CA CYS A 24 -3.42 -0.39 4.55
C CYS A 24 -4.34 -1.00 3.51
N GLY A 25 -4.17 -0.57 2.25
CA GLY A 25 -4.86 -1.16 1.12
C GLY A 25 -4.43 -2.60 0.86
N ALA A 26 -5.21 -3.38 0.11
CA ALA A 26 -4.73 -4.58 -0.59
C ALA A 26 -3.36 -4.25 -1.21
N ALA A 27 -2.51 -5.25 -1.42
CA ALA A 27 -1.17 -5.03 -1.96
C ALA A 27 -1.25 -4.16 -3.23
N THR A 28 -1.23 -2.84 -3.05
CA THR A 28 -1.21 -1.89 -4.14
C THR A 28 0.24 -1.70 -4.53
N ASP A 29 0.54 -1.78 -5.80
CA ASP A 29 1.87 -1.56 -6.35
C ASP A 29 2.09 -0.11 -6.82
N ALA A 30 1.05 0.71 -6.69
CA ALA A 30 1.00 2.06 -7.23
C ALA A 30 2.17 2.92 -6.77
N SER A 31 2.42 3.03 -5.48
CA SER A 31 3.49 3.86 -4.94
C SER A 31 4.87 3.44 -5.45
N LYS A 32 5.13 2.15 -5.52
CA LYS A 32 6.40 1.60 -6.01
C LYS A 32 6.56 1.79 -7.52
N SER A 33 5.50 1.56 -8.28
CA SER A 33 5.49 1.76 -9.74
C SER A 33 5.70 3.23 -10.12
N ILE A 34 5.04 4.16 -9.43
CA ILE A 34 5.23 5.61 -9.60
C ILE A 34 6.69 6.01 -9.32
N SER A 35 7.25 5.56 -8.20
CA SER A 35 8.63 5.86 -7.83
C SER A 35 9.63 5.30 -8.84
N ARG A 36 9.44 4.03 -9.27
CA ARG A 36 10.24 3.41 -10.33
C ARG A 36 10.19 4.22 -11.61
N GLY A 37 9.02 4.66 -12.02
CA GLY A 37 8.82 5.47 -13.20
C GLY A 37 9.48 6.85 -13.10
N ALA A 38 9.40 7.51 -11.95
CA ALA A 38 10.08 8.79 -11.71
C ALA A 38 11.59 8.64 -11.84
N ILE A 39 12.19 7.67 -11.15
CA ILE A 39 13.63 7.41 -11.20
C ILE A 39 14.09 7.06 -12.60
N ASN A 40 13.36 6.20 -13.33
CA ASN A 40 13.71 5.83 -14.70
C ASN A 40 13.67 7.01 -15.69
N ARG A 41 12.88 8.05 -15.41
CA ARG A 41 12.84 9.30 -16.19
C ARG A 41 13.86 10.34 -15.71
N GLY A 42 14.65 10.04 -14.69
CA GLY A 42 15.63 10.95 -14.12
C GLY A 42 15.02 12.12 -13.36
N VAL A 43 13.85 11.92 -12.72
CA VAL A 43 13.19 12.93 -11.88
C VAL A 43 13.15 12.50 -10.41
N ILE A 44 13.06 13.48 -9.51
CA ILE A 44 12.95 13.24 -8.07
C ILE A 44 11.59 12.62 -7.76
N VAL A 45 11.60 11.58 -6.94
CA VAL A 45 10.37 10.95 -6.41
C VAL A 45 9.71 11.92 -5.43
N GLN A 46 8.44 12.23 -5.65
CA GLN A 46 7.69 13.11 -4.75
C GLN A 46 7.34 12.40 -3.45
N ALA A 47 7.60 13.04 -2.30
CA ALA A 47 7.39 12.43 -0.97
C ALA A 47 5.95 11.93 -0.76
N GLU A 48 4.96 12.67 -1.27
CA GLU A 48 3.53 12.37 -1.16
C GLU A 48 3.12 11.11 -1.93
N SER A 49 3.87 10.73 -2.98
CA SER A 49 3.61 9.51 -3.75
C SER A 49 4.17 8.25 -3.09
N VAL A 50 4.99 8.41 -2.02
CA VAL A 50 5.61 7.28 -1.33
C VAL A 50 4.76 6.84 -0.14
N ARG A 51 4.09 5.71 -0.28
CA ARG A 51 3.31 5.04 0.77
C ARG A 51 4.07 3.81 1.26
N VAL A 52 4.70 3.93 2.42
CA VAL A 52 5.66 2.95 2.95
C VAL A 52 5.06 1.55 3.13
N ASN A 53 3.79 1.49 3.55
CA ASN A 53 3.06 0.22 3.67
C ASN A 53 2.86 -0.50 2.32
N GLU A 54 2.64 0.25 1.23
CA GLU A 54 2.53 -0.33 -0.12
C GLU A 54 3.88 -0.89 -0.59
N TYR A 55 4.97 -0.18 -0.32
CA TYR A 55 6.31 -0.70 -0.59
C TYR A 55 6.58 -2.02 0.11
N LEU A 56 6.24 -2.11 1.40
CA LEU A 56 6.47 -3.28 2.21
C LEU A 56 5.62 -4.48 1.73
N ASN A 57 4.34 -4.25 1.47
CA ASN A 57 3.40 -5.29 1.06
C ASN A 57 3.45 -5.61 -0.46
N TYR A 58 4.23 -4.88 -1.25
CA TYR A 58 4.57 -5.24 -2.62
C TYR A 58 5.46 -6.49 -2.71
N TYR A 59 6.27 -6.74 -1.68
CA TYR A 59 7.16 -7.89 -1.63
C TYR A 59 6.40 -9.14 -1.18
N GLU A 60 6.69 -10.26 -1.82
CA GLU A 60 6.17 -11.56 -1.39
C GLU A 60 6.54 -11.81 0.08
N GLN A 61 5.54 -12.05 0.91
CA GLN A 61 5.68 -12.40 2.31
C GLN A 61 5.41 -13.89 2.51
N ARG A 62 6.06 -14.50 3.49
CA ARG A 62 5.93 -15.94 3.76
C ARG A 62 5.68 -16.15 5.25
N PHE A 63 4.41 -16.17 5.62
CA PHE A 63 3.98 -16.48 6.97
C PHE A 63 3.39 -17.89 7.05
N PRO A 64 3.36 -18.50 8.25
CA PRO A 64 2.74 -19.80 8.44
C PRO A 64 1.26 -19.76 8.06
N GLU A 65 0.82 -20.73 7.25
CA GLU A 65 -0.58 -20.85 6.88
C GLU A 65 -1.44 -21.24 8.09
N PRO A 66 -2.57 -20.57 8.33
CA PRO A 66 -3.47 -20.89 9.45
C PRO A 66 -4.18 -22.24 9.24
N VAL A 67 -4.25 -23.05 10.30
CA VAL A 67 -4.79 -24.43 10.20
C VAL A 67 -6.32 -24.48 10.38
N ASN A 68 -6.86 -23.78 11.39
CA ASN A 68 -8.26 -23.91 11.83
C ASN A 68 -9.08 -22.62 11.76
N GLN A 69 -8.54 -21.59 11.15
CA GLN A 69 -9.16 -20.26 11.06
C GLN A 69 -8.79 -19.57 9.76
N PRO A 70 -9.59 -18.60 9.29
CA PRO A 70 -9.33 -17.91 8.03
C PRO A 70 -8.04 -17.09 8.01
N LEU A 71 -7.64 -16.47 9.14
CA LEU A 71 -6.41 -15.70 9.27
C LEU A 71 -5.49 -16.26 10.34
N GLY A 72 -4.18 -16.22 10.07
CA GLY A 72 -3.10 -16.44 11.02
C GLY A 72 -2.44 -15.12 11.43
N LEU A 73 -1.90 -15.08 12.64
CA LEU A 73 -1.04 -14.02 13.17
C LEU A 73 0.35 -14.60 13.43
N ASP A 74 1.40 -13.93 12.94
CA ASP A 74 2.81 -14.28 13.15
C ASP A 74 3.55 -13.07 13.73
N LEU A 75 4.05 -13.20 14.94
CA LEU A 75 4.82 -12.15 15.60
C LEU A 75 6.31 -12.52 15.63
N ARG A 76 7.16 -11.63 15.09
CA ARG A 76 8.59 -11.85 15.03
C ARG A 76 9.37 -10.60 15.45
N LEU A 77 10.38 -10.79 16.29
CA LEU A 77 11.28 -9.73 16.74
C LEU A 77 12.55 -9.71 15.89
N GLY A 78 13.09 -8.53 15.66
CA GLY A 78 14.38 -8.36 15.01
C GLY A 78 15.54 -8.89 15.84
N ASN A 79 15.40 -8.94 17.17
CA ASN A 79 16.27 -9.65 18.11
C ASN A 79 15.45 -10.21 19.27
N THR A 80 15.83 -11.34 19.80
CA THR A 80 15.17 -11.98 20.95
C THR A 80 15.71 -11.51 22.31
N HIS A 81 16.74 -10.67 22.30
CA HIS A 81 17.39 -10.14 23.50
C HIS A 81 17.35 -8.61 23.49
N LEU A 82 17.21 -8.01 24.68
CA LEU A 82 17.24 -6.56 24.90
C LEU A 82 18.34 -6.24 25.91
N PRO A 83 19.19 -5.21 25.71
CA PRO A 83 20.18 -4.80 26.68
C PRO A 83 19.54 -4.22 27.95
N THR A 84 20.25 -4.31 29.09
CA THR A 84 19.77 -3.80 30.39
C THR A 84 19.57 -2.30 30.41
N SER A 85 20.27 -1.55 29.58
CA SER A 85 20.14 -0.08 29.48
C SER A 85 18.87 0.33 28.76
N SER A 86 18.87 0.20 27.47
CA SER A 86 17.75 0.45 26.55
C SER A 86 18.13 -0.01 25.14
N GLY A 87 17.15 -0.22 24.28
CA GLY A 87 17.42 -0.61 22.90
C GLY A 87 16.23 -0.39 21.96
N GLU A 88 16.56 -0.12 20.71
CA GLU A 88 15.59 -0.13 19.63
C GLU A 88 15.09 -1.56 19.38
N ILE A 89 13.79 -1.73 19.24
CA ILE A 89 13.15 -3.02 18.99
C ILE A 89 12.37 -2.95 17.69
N TRP A 90 12.57 -3.91 16.82
CA TRP A 90 11.76 -4.11 15.63
C TRP A 90 10.83 -5.31 15.84
N LEU A 91 9.54 -5.06 15.73
CA LEU A 91 8.48 -6.06 15.76
C LEU A 91 7.84 -6.13 14.37
N GLN A 92 7.87 -7.32 13.79
CA GLN A 92 7.13 -7.68 12.59
C GLN A 92 5.84 -8.37 13.00
N ILE A 93 4.72 -7.88 12.48
CA ILE A 93 3.39 -8.47 12.63
C ILE A 93 2.97 -8.95 11.24
N GLY A 94 3.00 -10.25 11.04
CA GLY A 94 2.59 -10.93 9.83
C GLY A 94 1.17 -11.46 9.94
N LEU A 95 0.40 -11.30 8.88
CA LEU A 95 -0.94 -11.85 8.72
C LEU A 95 -0.94 -12.74 7.49
N GLN A 96 -1.49 -13.95 7.61
CA GLN A 96 -1.64 -14.87 6.51
C GLN A 96 -3.09 -15.33 6.41
N ALA A 97 -3.70 -15.14 5.25
CA ALA A 97 -4.99 -15.69 4.94
C ALA A 97 -4.84 -17.14 4.46
N LYS A 98 -5.78 -18.00 4.87
CA LYS A 98 -5.86 -19.37 4.40
C LYS A 98 -6.13 -19.40 2.89
N HIS A 99 -5.49 -20.31 2.18
CA HIS A 99 -5.82 -20.54 0.76
C HIS A 99 -7.25 -21.04 0.62
N ALA A 100 -7.93 -20.61 -0.46
CA ALA A 100 -9.31 -21.03 -0.72
C ALA A 100 -9.41 -22.53 -1.03
N GLU A 101 -10.50 -23.13 -0.56
CA GLU A 101 -10.94 -24.41 -1.11
C GLU A 101 -11.63 -24.13 -2.46
N PRO A 102 -11.45 -24.99 -3.49
CA PRO A 102 -11.94 -24.73 -4.85
C PRO A 102 -13.46 -24.45 -5.00
N GLU A 103 -14.24 -24.71 -3.97
CA GLU A 103 -15.72 -24.61 -3.99
C GLU A 103 -16.27 -23.30 -3.39
N SER A 104 -15.42 -22.33 -2.96
CA SER A 104 -15.85 -21.19 -2.15
C SER A 104 -15.78 -19.83 -2.87
N ARG A 105 -16.09 -19.78 -4.17
CA ARG A 105 -16.09 -18.53 -4.93
C ARG A 105 -17.22 -17.58 -4.49
N THR A 106 -16.87 -16.34 -4.16
CA THR A 106 -17.85 -15.26 -3.96
C THR A 106 -18.28 -14.71 -5.33
N PRO A 107 -19.57 -14.66 -5.65
CA PRO A 107 -20.03 -14.03 -6.91
C PRO A 107 -19.79 -12.53 -6.88
N LEU A 108 -19.61 -11.93 -8.05
CA LEU A 108 -19.24 -10.52 -8.21
C LEU A 108 -20.45 -9.69 -8.69
N ASN A 109 -20.61 -8.48 -8.13
CA ASN A 109 -21.48 -7.43 -8.63
C ASN A 109 -20.60 -6.20 -8.91
N LEU A 110 -20.23 -5.99 -10.17
CA LEU A 110 -19.20 -5.05 -10.59
C LEU A 110 -19.77 -3.93 -11.48
N ALA A 111 -19.27 -2.71 -11.29
CA ALA A 111 -19.37 -1.65 -12.30
C ALA A 111 -17.98 -1.29 -12.81
N LEU A 112 -17.75 -1.47 -14.11
CA LEU A 112 -16.56 -0.98 -14.81
C LEU A 112 -16.81 0.45 -15.25
N VAL A 113 -16.11 1.41 -14.63
CA VAL A 113 -16.23 2.85 -14.89
C VAL A 113 -15.00 3.29 -15.67
N LEU A 114 -15.18 3.49 -16.97
CA LEU A 114 -14.11 3.61 -17.93
C LEU A 114 -13.98 5.05 -18.43
N ASP A 115 -12.79 5.61 -18.26
CA ASP A 115 -12.41 6.88 -18.86
C ASP A 115 -12.35 6.74 -20.40
N VAL A 116 -13.11 7.57 -21.08
CA VAL A 116 -13.06 7.71 -22.53
C VAL A 116 -12.79 9.16 -22.93
N SER A 117 -12.10 9.92 -22.07
CA SER A 117 -11.69 11.30 -22.37
C SER A 117 -10.68 11.38 -23.51
N GLY A 118 -10.39 12.60 -23.96
CA GLY A 118 -9.49 12.84 -25.09
C GLY A 118 -8.06 12.32 -24.88
N SER A 119 -7.56 12.31 -23.66
CA SER A 119 -6.23 11.78 -23.28
C SER A 119 -6.09 10.27 -23.51
N MET A 120 -7.20 9.51 -23.47
CA MET A 120 -7.24 8.08 -23.78
C MET A 120 -7.01 7.76 -25.27
N SER A 121 -6.87 8.75 -26.15
CA SER A 121 -6.70 8.55 -27.60
C SER A 121 -5.31 8.05 -28.01
N SER A 122 -4.34 8.06 -27.11
CA SER A 122 -2.99 7.57 -27.41
C SER A 122 -2.98 6.07 -27.69
N SER A 123 -2.01 5.64 -28.51
CA SER A 123 -1.89 4.26 -29.01
C SER A 123 -1.61 3.21 -27.90
N ASP A 124 -1.21 3.68 -26.74
CA ASP A 124 -0.82 2.90 -25.56
C ASP A 124 -1.85 2.94 -24.42
N LYS A 125 -3.01 3.59 -24.60
CA LYS A 125 -4.05 3.67 -23.57
C LYS A 125 -5.32 2.93 -23.96
N MET A 126 -6.18 3.50 -24.81
CA MET A 126 -7.46 2.87 -25.20
C MET A 126 -7.29 1.46 -25.81
N PRO A 127 -6.33 1.20 -26.73
CA PRO A 127 -6.13 -0.15 -27.23
C PRO A 127 -5.76 -1.15 -26.16
N TYR A 128 -4.88 -0.77 -25.21
CA TYR A 128 -4.46 -1.64 -24.12
C TYR A 128 -5.59 -1.86 -23.09
N LEU A 129 -6.36 -0.83 -22.76
CA LEU A 129 -7.56 -0.99 -21.95
C LEU A 129 -8.51 -2.04 -22.56
N LYS A 130 -8.80 -1.94 -23.86
CA LYS A 130 -9.66 -2.91 -24.54
C LYS A 130 -9.09 -4.33 -24.45
N GLN A 131 -7.78 -4.49 -24.72
CA GLN A 131 -7.12 -5.79 -24.64
C GLN A 131 -7.18 -6.37 -23.23
N SER A 132 -6.86 -5.60 -22.21
CA SER A 132 -6.87 -6.04 -20.81
C SER A 132 -8.26 -6.40 -20.30
N LEU A 133 -9.29 -5.65 -20.74
CA LEU A 133 -10.69 -6.00 -20.46
C LEU A 133 -11.08 -7.35 -21.10
N MET A 134 -10.51 -7.72 -22.26
CA MET A 134 -10.76 -9.04 -22.85
C MET A 134 -10.15 -10.18 -22.01
N VAL A 135 -8.96 -9.97 -21.43
CA VAL A 135 -8.35 -10.93 -20.51
C VAL A 135 -9.16 -11.02 -19.22
N PHE A 136 -9.49 -9.87 -18.64
CA PHE A 136 -10.35 -9.77 -17.46
C PHE A 136 -11.67 -10.55 -17.61
N LEU A 137 -12.33 -10.47 -18.76
CA LEU A 137 -13.54 -11.22 -19.05
C LEU A 137 -13.36 -12.74 -18.95
N GLY A 138 -12.14 -13.22 -19.22
CA GLY A 138 -11.82 -14.65 -19.10
C GLY A 138 -11.82 -15.17 -17.66
N SER A 139 -11.72 -14.29 -16.66
CA SER A 139 -11.75 -14.62 -15.23
C SER A 139 -13.13 -14.46 -14.57
N LEU A 140 -14.11 -13.87 -15.28
CA LEU A 140 -15.48 -13.74 -14.79
C LEU A 140 -16.27 -15.03 -14.96
N HIS A 141 -17.18 -15.26 -14.00
CA HIS A 141 -18.13 -16.37 -14.08
C HIS A 141 -19.43 -15.92 -14.78
N PRO A 142 -20.15 -16.81 -15.46
CA PRO A 142 -21.43 -16.47 -16.09
C PRO A 142 -22.47 -15.83 -15.16
N ASP A 143 -22.46 -16.18 -13.87
CA ASP A 143 -23.39 -15.68 -12.85
C ASP A 143 -22.91 -14.37 -12.18
N ASP A 144 -21.74 -13.83 -12.56
CA ASP A 144 -21.31 -12.51 -12.11
C ASP A 144 -22.17 -11.43 -12.79
N ILE A 145 -22.43 -10.35 -12.06
CA ILE A 145 -23.16 -9.19 -12.56
C ILE A 145 -22.15 -8.11 -12.92
N VAL A 146 -22.28 -7.54 -14.14
CA VAL A 146 -21.41 -6.47 -14.62
C VAL A 146 -22.23 -5.34 -15.23
N ALA A 147 -21.94 -4.09 -14.83
CA ALA A 147 -22.34 -2.87 -15.52
C ALA A 147 -21.14 -2.24 -16.22
N ILE A 148 -21.37 -1.52 -17.31
CA ILE A 148 -20.35 -0.70 -18.00
C ILE A 148 -20.82 0.74 -18.06
N VAL A 149 -20.05 1.61 -17.43
CA VAL A 149 -20.17 3.07 -17.48
C VAL A 149 -18.98 3.61 -18.23
N ALA A 150 -19.21 4.55 -19.17
CA ALA A 150 -18.15 5.33 -19.77
C ALA A 150 -18.34 6.80 -19.43
N TYR A 151 -17.25 7.52 -19.19
CA TYR A 151 -17.33 8.95 -18.89
C TYR A 151 -16.29 9.77 -19.66
N SER A 152 -16.69 10.99 -19.98
CA SER A 152 -15.85 12.06 -20.53
C SER A 152 -16.38 13.42 -20.03
N ASP A 153 -17.04 14.24 -20.84
CA ASP A 153 -17.75 15.46 -20.38
C ASP A 153 -18.88 15.11 -19.40
N ASP A 154 -19.59 14.02 -19.69
CA ASP A 154 -20.66 13.44 -18.89
C ASP A 154 -20.46 11.92 -18.70
N ALA A 155 -21.10 11.36 -17.68
CA ALA A 155 -21.19 9.91 -17.51
C ALA A 155 -22.35 9.31 -18.31
N ARG A 156 -22.11 8.15 -18.91
CA ARG A 156 -23.11 7.41 -19.70
C ARG A 156 -23.15 5.95 -19.29
N LEU A 157 -24.31 5.44 -18.96
CA LEU A 157 -24.55 4.02 -18.77
C LEU A 157 -24.56 3.33 -20.14
N ILE A 158 -23.47 2.67 -20.46
CA ILE A 158 -23.34 1.95 -21.75
C ILE A 158 -24.06 0.62 -21.70
N ARG A 159 -23.97 -0.06 -20.55
CA ARG A 159 -24.71 -1.29 -20.25
C ARG A 159 -25.16 -1.27 -18.78
N PRO A 160 -26.46 -1.41 -18.51
CA PRO A 160 -26.91 -1.62 -17.14
C PRO A 160 -26.39 -2.96 -16.58
N ALA A 161 -26.36 -3.08 -15.26
CA ALA A 161 -25.95 -4.27 -14.56
C ALA A 161 -26.75 -5.50 -15.03
N GLN A 162 -26.07 -6.55 -15.44
CA GLN A 162 -26.65 -7.79 -15.91
C GLN A 162 -25.64 -8.95 -15.80
N ASP A 163 -26.14 -10.18 -15.84
CA ASP A 163 -25.29 -11.37 -15.79
C ASP A 163 -24.29 -11.37 -16.96
N VAL A 164 -23.07 -11.83 -16.66
CA VAL A 164 -21.99 -11.94 -17.65
C VAL A 164 -22.39 -12.94 -18.76
N GLY A 165 -22.95 -14.10 -18.38
CA GLY A 165 -23.32 -15.16 -19.31
C GLY A 165 -22.11 -15.63 -20.13
N SER A 166 -22.17 -15.50 -21.48
CA SER A 166 -21.03 -15.81 -22.36
C SER A 166 -20.00 -14.69 -22.44
N GLY A 167 -20.27 -13.51 -21.91
CA GLY A 167 -19.40 -12.32 -22.01
C GLY A 167 -19.35 -11.65 -23.39
N ASP A 168 -20.05 -12.17 -24.41
CA ASP A 168 -20.00 -11.64 -25.76
C ASP A 168 -20.51 -10.19 -25.86
N TRP A 169 -21.52 -9.87 -25.07
CA TRP A 169 -22.09 -8.52 -25.03
C TRP A 169 -21.09 -7.50 -24.46
N ILE A 170 -20.23 -7.91 -23.53
CA ILE A 170 -19.17 -7.05 -22.97
C ILE A 170 -18.14 -6.76 -24.06
N ARG A 171 -17.66 -7.79 -24.78
CA ARG A 171 -16.72 -7.67 -25.89
C ARG A 171 -17.24 -6.67 -26.93
N GLN A 172 -18.47 -6.87 -27.40
CA GLN A 172 -19.10 -5.98 -28.37
C GLN A 172 -19.28 -4.54 -27.87
N THR A 173 -19.41 -4.36 -26.56
CA THR A 173 -19.56 -3.04 -25.95
C THR A 173 -18.22 -2.31 -25.88
N VAL A 174 -17.19 -3.00 -25.37
CA VAL A 174 -15.82 -2.46 -25.23
C VAL A 174 -15.23 -2.07 -26.60
N ASP A 175 -15.47 -2.87 -27.64
CA ASP A 175 -14.98 -2.57 -29.01
C ASP A 175 -15.51 -1.24 -29.55
N LYS A 176 -16.71 -0.81 -29.12
CA LYS A 176 -17.36 0.42 -29.57
C LYS A 176 -16.99 1.67 -28.76
N LEU A 177 -16.15 1.54 -27.73
CA LEU A 177 -15.68 2.69 -26.98
C LEU A 177 -14.70 3.51 -27.83
N HIS A 178 -14.90 4.82 -27.84
CA HIS A 178 -14.04 5.78 -28.54
C HIS A 178 -13.70 6.94 -27.63
N PRO A 179 -12.43 7.36 -27.57
CA PRO A 179 -12.00 8.46 -26.74
C PRO A 179 -12.41 9.83 -27.30
N GLY A 180 -12.70 10.78 -26.41
CA GLY A 180 -13.01 12.17 -26.70
C GLY A 180 -13.65 12.91 -25.54
N GLY A 181 -13.52 14.23 -25.48
CA GLY A 181 -14.07 15.08 -24.41
C GLY A 181 -13.14 15.31 -23.22
N SER A 182 -13.71 15.87 -22.16
CA SER A 182 -13.07 16.21 -20.88
C SER A 182 -13.06 14.99 -19.92
N THR A 183 -12.81 15.21 -18.62
CA THR A 183 -12.71 14.13 -17.62
C THR A 183 -13.60 14.44 -16.41
N ASN A 184 -14.89 14.07 -16.48
CA ASN A 184 -15.84 14.16 -15.36
C ASN A 184 -15.86 12.86 -14.54
N LEU A 185 -14.76 12.63 -13.83
CA LEU A 185 -14.53 11.43 -13.04
C LEU A 185 -15.63 11.20 -11.99
N HIS A 186 -16.06 12.27 -11.31
CA HIS A 186 -17.08 12.17 -10.27
C HIS A 186 -18.41 11.65 -10.82
N ALA A 187 -18.85 12.15 -11.96
CA ALA A 187 -20.09 11.68 -12.58
C ALA A 187 -20.00 10.20 -12.97
N GLY A 188 -18.84 9.77 -13.53
CA GLY A 188 -18.57 8.37 -13.82
C GLY A 188 -18.64 7.48 -12.57
N MET A 189 -17.93 7.88 -11.53
CA MET A 189 -17.90 7.17 -10.23
C MET A 189 -19.32 7.02 -9.64
N MET A 190 -20.07 8.11 -9.57
CA MET A 190 -21.43 8.08 -8.99
C MET A 190 -22.36 7.15 -9.75
N LEU A 191 -22.35 7.22 -11.09
CA LEU A 191 -23.18 6.33 -11.91
C LEU A 191 -22.77 4.86 -11.75
N GLY A 192 -21.47 4.57 -11.60
CA GLY A 192 -20.99 3.22 -11.31
C GLY A 192 -21.46 2.72 -9.94
N LEU A 193 -21.36 3.55 -8.92
CA LEU A 193 -21.82 3.23 -7.57
C LEU A 193 -23.34 2.96 -7.53
N GLU A 194 -24.14 3.77 -8.21
CA GLU A 194 -25.58 3.57 -8.38
C GLU A 194 -25.90 2.21 -9.04
N GLN A 195 -25.13 1.82 -10.08
CA GLN A 195 -25.36 0.54 -10.75
C GLN A 195 -25.07 -0.68 -9.87
N VAL A 196 -24.07 -0.59 -8.99
CA VAL A 196 -23.77 -1.64 -8.01
C VAL A 196 -24.84 -1.66 -6.91
N ASP A 197 -25.31 -0.48 -6.45
CA ASP A 197 -26.32 -0.36 -5.42
C ASP A 197 -27.69 -0.93 -5.87
N GLU A 198 -28.10 -0.68 -7.09
CA GLU A 198 -29.35 -1.22 -7.67
C GLU A 198 -29.40 -2.76 -7.66
N ASN A 199 -28.24 -3.43 -7.66
CA ASN A 199 -28.11 -4.88 -7.67
C ASN A 199 -27.40 -5.39 -6.40
N PHE A 200 -27.41 -4.59 -5.32
CA PHE A 200 -26.70 -4.93 -4.10
C PHE A 200 -27.23 -6.24 -3.47
N ASP A 201 -26.32 -7.17 -3.24
CA ASP A 201 -26.56 -8.37 -2.43
C ASP A 201 -25.34 -8.59 -1.53
N ILE A 202 -25.56 -8.72 -0.22
CA ILE A 202 -24.49 -8.94 0.75
C ILE A 202 -23.66 -10.22 0.51
N ARG A 203 -24.23 -11.15 -0.26
CA ARG A 203 -23.55 -12.40 -0.66
C ARG A 203 -22.58 -12.22 -1.81
N PHE A 204 -22.64 -11.07 -2.49
CA PHE A 204 -21.78 -10.71 -3.62
C PHE A 204 -20.63 -9.80 -3.15
N SER A 205 -19.53 -9.86 -3.84
CA SER A 205 -18.51 -8.81 -3.77
C SER A 205 -18.99 -7.61 -4.59
N ASN A 206 -19.49 -6.56 -3.91
CA ASN A 206 -20.08 -5.37 -4.54
C ASN A 206 -18.98 -4.33 -4.74
N ARG A 207 -18.59 -4.06 -6.01
CA ARG A 207 -17.46 -3.18 -6.29
C ARG A 207 -17.59 -2.36 -7.55
N VAL A 208 -17.07 -1.13 -7.48
CA VAL A 208 -16.76 -0.28 -8.61
C VAL A 208 -15.27 -0.35 -8.90
N ILE A 209 -14.90 -0.53 -10.17
CA ILE A 209 -13.53 -0.42 -10.66
C ILE A 209 -13.47 0.82 -11.55
N LEU A 210 -12.87 1.89 -11.03
CA LEU A 210 -12.74 3.18 -11.70
C LEU A 210 -11.38 3.27 -12.38
N LEU A 211 -11.39 3.46 -13.70
CA LEU A 211 -10.19 3.58 -14.49
C LEU A 211 -10.10 4.98 -15.11
N THR A 212 -8.94 5.63 -14.98
CA THR A 212 -8.64 6.96 -15.54
C THR A 212 -7.17 7.09 -15.95
N ASP A 213 -6.91 7.92 -16.94
CA ASP A 213 -5.57 8.31 -17.36
C ASP A 213 -5.27 9.79 -17.11
N GLY A 214 -6.19 10.50 -16.44
CA GLY A 214 -6.11 11.93 -16.32
C GLY A 214 -6.51 12.52 -14.98
N ILE A 215 -6.51 13.84 -14.97
CA ILE A 215 -6.93 14.66 -13.83
C ILE A 215 -8.40 15.02 -14.05
N ALA A 216 -9.24 14.86 -13.03
CA ALA A 216 -10.61 15.35 -13.04
C ALA A 216 -10.62 16.85 -13.33
N ASN A 217 -11.16 17.25 -14.48
CA ASN A 217 -11.17 18.65 -14.97
C ASN A 217 -12.55 19.16 -15.34
N GLU A 218 -13.59 18.34 -15.15
CA GLU A 218 -14.99 18.67 -15.40
C GLU A 218 -15.86 18.22 -14.22
N GLY A 219 -16.99 18.89 -14.00
CA GLY A 219 -17.92 18.59 -12.92
C GLY A 219 -17.36 18.85 -11.53
N VAL A 220 -17.53 17.91 -10.60
CA VAL A 220 -16.95 17.97 -9.24
C VAL A 220 -15.51 17.54 -9.28
N THR A 221 -14.58 18.46 -8.99
CA THR A 221 -13.12 18.20 -8.98
C THR A 221 -12.49 18.28 -7.59
N ASN A 222 -13.25 18.65 -6.57
CA ASN A 222 -12.77 18.72 -5.19
C ASN A 222 -12.57 17.31 -4.61
N VAL A 223 -11.33 16.99 -4.26
CA VAL A 223 -10.92 15.66 -3.78
C VAL A 223 -11.71 15.21 -2.55
N ASP A 224 -11.87 16.09 -1.55
CA ASP A 224 -12.56 15.75 -0.29
C ASP A 224 -14.05 15.45 -0.54
N ARG A 225 -14.68 16.16 -1.47
CA ARG A 225 -16.07 15.91 -1.83
C ARG A 225 -16.24 14.56 -2.53
N ILE A 226 -15.40 14.27 -3.52
CA ILE A 226 -15.44 13.00 -4.26
C ILE A 226 -15.18 11.83 -3.29
N ALA A 227 -14.20 11.98 -2.39
CA ALA A 227 -13.86 10.98 -1.39
C ALA A 227 -14.98 10.75 -0.37
N ALA A 228 -15.71 11.79 0.03
CA ALA A 228 -16.85 11.67 0.95
C ALA A 228 -18.00 10.86 0.33
N ASP A 229 -18.26 11.02 -0.96
CA ASP A 229 -19.28 10.27 -1.67
C ASP A 229 -18.88 8.78 -1.78
N ALA A 230 -17.60 8.47 -2.09
CA ALA A 230 -17.07 7.11 -2.06
C ALA A 230 -17.20 6.45 -0.67
N LEU A 231 -16.88 7.19 0.39
CA LEU A 231 -17.02 6.70 1.78
C LEU A 231 -18.48 6.38 2.14
N ALA A 232 -19.43 7.16 1.65
CA ALA A 232 -20.85 6.94 1.91
C ALA A 232 -21.33 5.58 1.36
N TYR A 233 -20.92 5.20 0.17
CA TYR A 233 -21.23 3.90 -0.42
C TYR A 233 -20.44 2.76 0.23
N ASN A 234 -19.19 2.99 0.61
CA ASN A 234 -18.41 2.01 1.36
C ASN A 234 -19.10 1.62 2.69
N SER A 235 -19.70 2.57 3.40
CA SER A 235 -20.43 2.30 4.64
C SER A 235 -21.66 1.40 4.44
N GLN A 236 -22.11 1.23 3.19
CA GLN A 236 -23.19 0.34 2.78
C GLN A 236 -22.68 -1.01 2.23
N GLY A 237 -21.35 -1.20 2.15
CA GLY A 237 -20.74 -2.43 1.66
C GLY A 237 -20.43 -2.43 0.16
N ILE A 238 -20.45 -1.25 -0.49
CA ILE A 238 -20.05 -1.07 -1.88
C ILE A 238 -18.65 -0.48 -1.92
N HIS A 239 -17.70 -1.21 -2.45
CA HIS A 239 -16.29 -0.83 -2.45
C HIS A 239 -15.89 -0.17 -3.78
N LEU A 240 -14.79 0.60 -3.76
CA LEU A 240 -14.27 1.31 -4.92
C LEU A 240 -12.77 1.08 -5.07
N SER A 241 -12.35 0.42 -6.15
CA SER A 241 -10.97 0.35 -6.59
C SER A 241 -10.69 1.36 -7.70
N THR A 242 -9.46 1.85 -7.76
CA THR A 242 -9.02 2.81 -8.77
C THR A 242 -7.82 2.28 -9.55
N ILE A 243 -7.80 2.48 -10.86
CA ILE A 243 -6.70 2.13 -11.76
C ILE A 243 -6.29 3.40 -12.51
N GLY A 244 -5.07 3.87 -12.25
CA GLY A 244 -4.49 5.05 -12.89
C GLY A 244 -3.56 4.66 -14.03
N LEU A 245 -3.73 5.24 -15.22
CA LEU A 245 -2.97 4.95 -16.43
C LEU A 245 -2.00 6.07 -16.80
N GLY A 246 -0.71 5.77 -16.79
CA GLY A 246 0.34 6.73 -17.09
C GLY A 246 0.60 7.73 -15.98
N TYR A 247 1.42 8.75 -16.26
CA TYR A 247 1.96 9.64 -15.22
C TYR A 247 1.20 10.97 -15.05
N ASP A 248 0.30 11.29 -15.98
CA ASP A 248 -0.44 12.56 -16.00
C ASP A 248 -1.77 12.45 -15.24
N LEU A 249 -1.72 11.91 -14.01
CA LEU A 249 -2.90 11.64 -13.17
C LEU A 249 -2.79 12.27 -11.77
N ASN A 250 -3.92 12.38 -11.08
CA ASN A 250 -3.96 12.83 -9.71
C ASN A 250 -3.83 11.62 -8.75
N ASP A 251 -2.58 11.22 -8.44
CA ASP A 251 -2.25 10.12 -7.52
C ASP A 251 -2.93 10.28 -6.15
N HIS A 252 -2.92 11.49 -5.59
CA HIS A 252 -3.57 11.79 -4.31
C HIS A 252 -5.07 11.53 -4.34
N LEU A 253 -5.76 11.92 -5.41
CA LEU A 253 -7.19 11.64 -5.57
C LEU A 253 -7.43 10.13 -5.63
N LEU A 254 -6.76 9.42 -6.53
CA LEU A 254 -7.01 7.99 -6.77
C LEU A 254 -6.69 7.15 -5.54
N SER A 255 -5.57 7.40 -4.87
CA SER A 255 -5.22 6.71 -3.63
C SER A 255 -6.20 7.02 -2.49
N THR A 256 -6.70 8.26 -2.40
CA THR A 256 -7.72 8.64 -1.40
C THR A 256 -9.05 7.96 -1.68
N LEU A 257 -9.49 7.91 -2.94
CA LEU A 257 -10.73 7.22 -3.33
C LEU A 257 -10.69 5.73 -3.02
N ALA A 258 -9.61 5.05 -3.40
CA ALA A 258 -9.44 3.64 -3.10
C ALA A 258 -9.45 3.38 -1.59
N ARG A 259 -8.72 4.20 -0.81
CA ARG A 259 -8.69 4.10 0.65
C ARG A 259 -10.06 4.32 1.29
N GLN A 260 -10.79 5.38 0.91
CA GLN A 260 -12.13 5.67 1.43
C GLN A 260 -13.15 4.63 0.95
N GLY A 261 -12.98 4.12 -0.25
CA GLY A 261 -13.80 3.07 -0.84
C GLY A 261 -13.44 1.64 -0.41
N LYS A 262 -12.45 1.43 0.49
CA LYS A 262 -11.92 0.10 0.86
C LYS A 262 -11.59 -0.77 -0.35
N GLY A 263 -11.06 -0.19 -1.41
CA GLY A 263 -10.58 -0.87 -2.61
C GLY A 263 -9.07 -0.74 -2.79
N ALA A 264 -8.53 -1.29 -3.86
CA ALA A 264 -7.14 -1.17 -4.24
C ALA A 264 -6.91 0.06 -5.13
N TYR A 265 -5.72 0.66 -5.03
CA TYR A 265 -5.22 1.62 -6.00
C TYR A 265 -4.08 0.99 -6.78
N HIS A 266 -4.23 0.90 -8.08
CA HIS A 266 -3.21 0.41 -9.00
C HIS A 266 -2.74 1.52 -9.92
N PHE A 267 -1.42 1.56 -10.15
CA PHE A 267 -0.81 2.43 -11.15
C PHE A 267 -0.24 1.57 -12.29
N VAL A 268 -0.57 1.95 -13.52
CA VAL A 268 -0.22 1.20 -14.72
C VAL A 268 0.53 2.10 -15.69
N ASP A 269 1.75 1.73 -16.05
CA ASP A 269 2.59 2.43 -17.04
C ASP A 269 2.82 1.63 -18.34
N SER A 270 2.26 0.41 -18.43
CA SER A 270 2.42 -0.47 -19.58
C SER A 270 1.22 -1.39 -19.78
N ALA A 271 1.09 -1.92 -20.98
CA ALA A 271 0.03 -2.87 -21.33
C ALA A 271 0.10 -4.16 -20.52
N GLN A 272 1.33 -4.68 -20.32
CA GLN A 272 1.54 -5.91 -19.58
C GLN A 272 1.14 -5.76 -18.10
N GLU A 273 1.39 -4.60 -17.53
CA GLU A 273 1.02 -4.30 -16.14
C GLU A 273 -0.49 -4.14 -15.99
N MET A 274 -1.17 -3.57 -16.99
CA MET A 274 -2.63 -3.43 -16.98
C MET A 274 -3.34 -4.77 -16.94
N GLU A 275 -2.90 -5.75 -17.73
CA GLU A 275 -3.44 -7.11 -17.70
C GLU A 275 -3.26 -7.75 -16.31
N LYS A 276 -2.06 -7.67 -15.75
CA LYS A 276 -1.73 -8.19 -14.43
C LYS A 276 -2.61 -7.56 -13.34
N VAL A 277 -2.76 -6.23 -13.36
CA VAL A 277 -3.57 -5.48 -12.38
C VAL A 277 -5.04 -5.89 -12.43
N PHE A 278 -5.63 -6.02 -13.61
CA PHE A 278 -7.00 -6.48 -13.72
C PHE A 278 -7.19 -7.91 -13.20
N MET A 279 -6.24 -8.81 -13.44
CA MET A 279 -6.29 -10.17 -12.92
C MET A 279 -6.18 -10.18 -11.39
N GLN A 280 -5.23 -9.44 -10.83
CA GLN A 280 -5.05 -9.32 -9.38
C GLN A 280 -6.31 -8.74 -8.71
N GLU A 281 -6.94 -7.73 -9.32
CA GLU A 281 -8.16 -7.14 -8.78
C GLU A 281 -9.29 -8.19 -8.68
N VAL A 282 -9.48 -9.01 -9.73
CA VAL A 282 -10.52 -10.06 -9.70
C VAL A 282 -10.19 -11.16 -8.70
N GLU A 283 -8.97 -11.67 -8.70
CA GLU A 283 -8.54 -12.73 -7.78
C GLU A 283 -8.77 -12.30 -6.32
N GLY A 284 -8.40 -11.06 -5.97
CA GLY A 284 -8.66 -10.50 -4.63
C GLY A 284 -10.14 -10.31 -4.27
N LEU A 285 -11.05 -10.28 -5.28
CA LEU A 285 -12.49 -10.13 -5.04
C LEU A 285 -13.22 -11.45 -4.87
N VAL A 286 -12.77 -12.49 -5.57
CA VAL A 286 -13.47 -13.76 -5.68
C VAL A 286 -13.33 -14.63 -4.42
N GLU A 287 -12.25 -14.46 -3.69
CA GLU A 287 -11.84 -15.39 -2.63
C GLU A 287 -11.69 -14.71 -1.26
N LYS A 288 -12.54 -13.73 -0.96
CA LYS A 288 -12.50 -13.02 0.32
C LYS A 288 -12.74 -13.99 1.49
N VAL A 289 -11.79 -14.04 2.44
CA VAL A 289 -11.88 -14.91 3.62
C VAL A 289 -12.07 -14.15 4.93
N ALA A 290 -11.60 -12.89 4.99
CA ALA A 290 -11.73 -12.05 6.17
C ALA A 290 -12.09 -10.61 5.80
N ALA A 291 -13.03 -10.03 6.54
CA ALA A 291 -13.46 -8.64 6.40
C ALA A 291 -13.26 -7.86 7.70
N ASP A 292 -13.20 -6.51 7.58
CA ASP A 292 -13.04 -5.60 8.73
C ASP A 292 -11.85 -5.97 9.62
N VAL A 293 -10.69 -6.19 8.99
CA VAL A 293 -9.47 -6.66 9.66
C VAL A 293 -8.83 -5.52 10.45
N ARG A 294 -8.59 -5.76 11.73
CA ARG A 294 -8.04 -4.77 12.68
C ARG A 294 -6.93 -5.39 13.50
N VAL A 295 -5.81 -4.68 13.58
CA VAL A 295 -4.67 -5.07 14.42
C VAL A 295 -4.46 -4.01 15.49
N SER A 296 -4.68 -4.37 16.76
CA SER A 296 -4.39 -3.52 17.91
C SER A 296 -3.03 -3.87 18.48
N ILE A 297 -2.18 -2.88 18.70
CA ILE A 297 -0.80 -3.01 19.19
C ILE A 297 -0.71 -2.20 20.47
N ARG A 298 -0.43 -2.86 21.59
CA ARG A 298 -0.25 -2.25 22.91
C ARG A 298 1.15 -2.50 23.43
N PRO A 299 2.01 -1.46 23.52
CA PRO A 299 3.28 -1.59 24.19
C PRO A 299 3.07 -1.81 25.70
N THR A 300 3.96 -2.57 26.35
CA THR A 300 3.89 -2.78 27.78
C THR A 300 4.68 -1.71 28.55
N SER A 301 4.59 -1.74 29.89
CA SER A 301 5.34 -0.79 30.72
C SER A 301 6.85 -0.89 30.47
N GLY A 302 7.50 0.26 30.27
CA GLY A 302 8.91 0.36 29.89
C GLY A 302 9.18 0.23 28.39
N VAL A 303 8.14 0.13 27.55
CA VAL A 303 8.27 0.12 26.08
C VAL A 303 7.50 1.32 25.50
N GLN A 304 8.15 2.05 24.60
CA GLN A 304 7.56 3.15 23.87
C GLN A 304 7.37 2.76 22.41
N LEU A 305 6.19 3.03 21.87
CA LEU A 305 5.88 2.88 20.45
C LEU A 305 6.40 4.09 19.68
N VAL A 306 7.36 3.87 18.78
CA VAL A 306 8.06 4.94 18.04
C VAL A 306 7.45 5.16 16.67
N SER A 307 7.25 4.09 15.88
CA SER A 307 6.63 4.17 14.56
C SER A 307 5.92 2.89 14.18
N ILE A 308 4.90 3.04 13.33
CA ILE A 308 4.19 1.93 12.67
C ILE A 308 4.25 2.21 11.17
N THR A 309 4.59 1.21 10.37
CA THR A 309 4.67 1.34 8.92
C THR A 309 3.37 1.88 8.33
N GLY A 310 3.49 2.94 7.52
CA GLY A 310 2.35 3.56 6.84
C GLY A 310 1.52 4.50 7.72
N PHE A 311 2.01 4.84 8.91
CA PHE A 311 1.39 5.82 9.77
C PHE A 311 2.34 7.00 10.05
N ASP A 312 1.96 8.19 9.56
CA ASP A 312 2.75 9.43 9.68
C ASP A 312 2.24 10.37 10.81
N GLY A 313 1.28 9.91 11.63
CA GLY A 313 0.65 10.71 12.69
C GLY A 313 1.23 10.51 14.09
N HIS A 314 0.66 11.22 15.06
CA HIS A 314 1.00 11.02 16.48
C HIS A 314 0.48 9.66 16.97
N ILE A 315 1.37 8.85 17.52
CA ILE A 315 1.03 7.54 18.08
C ILE A 315 0.79 7.70 19.59
N PRO A 316 -0.41 7.33 20.10
CA PRO A 316 -0.69 7.36 21.53
C PRO A 316 0.21 6.40 22.32
N ALA A 317 0.58 6.80 23.54
CA ALA A 317 1.46 5.99 24.40
C ALA A 317 0.83 4.66 24.87
N ASP A 318 -0.50 4.56 24.87
CA ASP A 318 -1.27 3.38 25.25
C ASP A 318 -1.49 2.39 24.10
N GLY A 319 -0.97 2.70 22.90
CA GLY A 319 -0.99 1.85 21.73
C GLY A 319 -1.77 2.42 20.55
N ALA A 320 -1.88 1.60 19.52
CA ALA A 320 -2.49 1.96 18.25
C ALA A 320 -3.36 0.82 17.70
N GLN A 321 -4.35 1.18 16.89
CA GLN A 321 -5.11 0.24 16.08
C GLN A 321 -4.89 0.56 14.60
N VAL A 322 -4.47 -0.45 13.85
CA VAL A 322 -4.31 -0.41 12.39
C VAL A 322 -5.50 -1.08 11.75
N LEU A 323 -6.20 -0.35 10.88
CA LEU A 323 -7.26 -0.91 10.04
C LEU A 323 -6.64 -1.39 8.73
N LEU A 324 -6.88 -2.65 8.41
CA LEU A 324 -6.44 -3.25 7.15
C LEU A 324 -7.63 -3.39 6.21
N GLN A 325 -7.35 -3.63 4.94
CA GLN A 325 -8.38 -4.04 4.00
C GLN A 325 -8.84 -5.46 4.29
N ASP A 326 -9.96 -5.82 3.67
CA ASP A 326 -10.41 -7.20 3.63
C ASP A 326 -9.33 -8.07 2.98
N MET A 327 -9.17 -9.29 3.45
CA MET A 327 -8.14 -10.20 2.94
C MET A 327 -8.79 -11.33 2.12
N GLY A 328 -8.25 -11.53 0.93
CA GLY A 328 -8.54 -12.66 0.06
C GLY A 328 -7.81 -13.93 0.49
N ALA A 329 -8.19 -15.05 -0.10
CA ALA A 329 -7.53 -16.33 0.14
C ALA A 329 -6.07 -16.29 -0.32
N GLY A 330 -5.17 -16.77 0.52
CA GLY A 330 -3.73 -16.74 0.26
C GLY A 330 -3.05 -15.39 0.48
N ASP A 331 -3.81 -14.29 0.68
CA ASP A 331 -3.23 -12.98 0.92
C ASP A 331 -2.35 -12.96 2.16
N SER A 332 -1.27 -12.20 2.09
CA SER A 332 -0.42 -11.89 3.23
C SER A 332 -0.30 -10.38 3.42
N GLN A 333 -0.22 -9.96 4.68
CA GLN A 333 0.01 -8.56 5.05
C GLN A 333 1.10 -8.51 6.12
N VAL A 334 1.92 -7.47 6.08
CA VAL A 334 2.94 -7.26 7.11
C VAL A 334 2.90 -5.82 7.60
N ILE A 335 3.02 -5.66 8.91
CA ILE A 335 3.16 -4.38 9.60
C ILE A 335 4.49 -4.41 10.33
N MET A 336 5.37 -3.43 10.08
CA MET A 336 6.58 -3.24 10.85
C MET A 336 6.36 -2.18 11.91
N VAL A 337 6.78 -2.48 13.12
CA VAL A 337 6.64 -1.62 14.30
C VAL A 337 8.02 -1.38 14.89
N ARG A 338 8.37 -0.12 15.11
CA ARG A 338 9.58 0.25 15.83
C ARG A 338 9.21 0.71 17.22
N LEU A 339 9.90 0.15 18.21
CA LEU A 339 9.71 0.42 19.62
C LEU A 339 11.05 0.73 20.27
N ASP A 340 11.02 1.46 21.38
CA ASP A 340 12.15 1.64 22.28
C ASP A 340 11.83 0.97 23.63
N GLY A 341 12.71 0.06 24.07
CA GLY A 341 12.55 -0.65 25.33
C GLY A 341 13.56 -0.25 26.39
N GLN A 342 13.09 -0.11 27.62
CA GLN A 342 13.91 0.10 28.82
C GLN A 342 13.65 -1.05 29.80
N SER A 343 14.57 -1.99 29.90
CA SER A 343 14.35 -3.25 30.62
C SER A 343 14.71 -3.20 32.12
N GLY A 344 15.62 -2.33 32.52
CA GLY A 344 16.14 -2.32 33.89
C GLY A 344 16.79 -3.66 34.27
N SER A 345 16.51 -4.15 35.48
CA SER A 345 17.12 -5.36 36.07
C SER A 345 16.22 -6.61 35.93
N MET A 346 15.34 -6.69 34.97
CA MET A 346 14.48 -7.86 34.74
C MET A 346 15.22 -8.92 33.90
N ASP A 347 14.89 -10.21 34.10
CA ASP A 347 15.44 -11.31 33.29
C ASP A 347 14.74 -11.41 31.93
N SER A 348 13.48 -11.01 31.85
CA SER A 348 12.68 -10.98 30.65
C SER A 348 11.58 -9.93 30.78
N MET A 349 11.15 -9.38 29.64
CA MET A 349 10.05 -8.43 29.61
C MET A 349 9.14 -8.71 28.40
N THR A 350 7.82 -8.62 28.61
CA THR A 350 6.86 -8.56 27.50
C THR A 350 7.00 -7.20 26.82
N ILE A 351 7.08 -7.20 25.49
CA ILE A 351 7.32 -6.01 24.70
C ILE A 351 5.99 -5.39 24.25
N ALA A 352 5.12 -6.22 23.70
CA ALA A 352 3.83 -5.78 23.22
C ALA A 352 2.78 -6.90 23.28
N GLU A 353 1.54 -6.47 23.40
CA GLU A 353 0.35 -7.29 23.21
C GLU A 353 -0.27 -6.92 21.86
N VAL A 354 -0.53 -7.93 21.04
CA VAL A 354 -1.12 -7.75 19.69
C VAL A 354 -2.44 -8.50 19.63
N THR A 355 -3.48 -7.81 19.21
CA THR A 355 -4.81 -8.39 19.00
C THR A 355 -5.24 -8.20 17.57
N LEU A 356 -5.47 -9.30 16.85
CA LEU A 356 -6.07 -9.33 15.53
C LEU A 356 -7.58 -9.60 15.66
N GLN A 357 -8.40 -8.69 15.12
CA GLN A 357 -9.86 -8.82 15.06
C GLN A 357 -10.31 -8.77 13.61
N TYR A 358 -11.25 -9.62 13.22
CA TYR A 358 -11.83 -9.67 11.88
C TYR A 358 -13.19 -10.37 11.86
N ILE A 359 -13.91 -10.22 10.76
CA ILE A 359 -15.11 -10.98 10.46
C ILE A 359 -14.73 -12.15 9.55
N ASP A 360 -14.94 -13.37 10.01
CA ASP A 360 -14.85 -14.60 9.21
C ASP A 360 -15.99 -14.59 8.18
N VAL A 361 -15.66 -14.43 6.90
CA VAL A 361 -16.65 -14.23 5.83
C VAL A 361 -17.52 -15.48 5.62
N PHE A 362 -16.94 -16.66 5.77
CA PHE A 362 -17.68 -17.92 5.59
C PHE A 362 -18.59 -18.24 6.78
N ALA A 363 -18.07 -18.06 8.00
CA ALA A 363 -18.85 -18.32 9.20
C ALA A 363 -19.78 -17.14 9.60
N GLN A 364 -19.60 -15.97 8.98
CA GLN A 364 -20.28 -14.70 9.31
C GLN A 364 -20.21 -14.36 10.81
N LYS A 365 -19.02 -14.51 11.39
CA LYS A 365 -18.78 -14.33 12.83
C LYS A 365 -17.52 -13.50 13.06
N PRO A 366 -17.53 -12.65 14.10
CA PRO A 366 -16.32 -12.01 14.56
C PRO A 366 -15.34 -13.06 15.12
N ARG A 367 -14.06 -12.86 14.83
CA ARG A 367 -12.94 -13.64 15.34
C ARG A 367 -11.93 -12.71 15.99
N GLU A 368 -11.22 -13.26 16.96
CA GLU A 368 -10.15 -12.57 17.66
C GLU A 368 -9.00 -13.53 17.92
N ILE A 369 -7.78 -13.06 17.67
CA ILE A 369 -6.52 -13.74 18.01
C ILE A 369 -5.71 -12.76 18.86
N TYR A 370 -5.27 -13.23 20.02
CA TYR A 370 -4.43 -12.47 20.94
C TYR A 370 -3.09 -13.16 21.10
N GLU A 371 -2.01 -12.39 20.96
CA GLU A 371 -0.66 -12.84 21.23
C GLU A 371 0.14 -11.77 21.97
N ALA A 372 1.06 -12.20 22.85
CA ALA A 372 2.00 -11.33 23.53
C ALA A 372 3.43 -11.77 23.21
N ILE A 373 4.30 -10.81 22.91
CA ILE A 373 5.68 -11.10 22.55
C ILE A 373 6.66 -10.64 23.63
N THR A 374 7.65 -11.49 23.94
CA THR A 374 8.57 -11.30 25.07
C THR A 374 10.02 -11.37 24.60
N MET A 375 10.88 -10.52 25.15
CA MET A 375 12.34 -10.55 24.98
C MET A 375 13.04 -10.95 26.28
N ARG A 376 14.18 -11.60 26.14
CA ARG A 376 15.11 -11.79 27.28
C ARG A 376 15.90 -10.51 27.48
N VAL A 377 16.21 -10.20 28.74
CA VAL A 377 17.10 -9.08 29.05
C VAL A 377 18.50 -9.66 29.31
N VAL A 378 19.51 -9.06 28.72
CA VAL A 378 20.91 -9.48 28.83
C VAL A 378 21.77 -8.29 29.26
N GLU A 379 22.89 -8.59 29.92
CA GLU A 379 23.86 -7.55 30.27
C GLU A 379 24.32 -6.82 29.02
N ASP A 380 24.63 -5.52 29.14
CA ASP A 380 25.04 -4.68 28.06
C ASP A 380 26.22 -5.24 27.26
N GLY A 381 26.01 -5.43 25.98
CA GLY A 381 26.96 -5.98 25.03
C GLY A 381 26.72 -5.40 23.64
N ARG A 382 27.24 -6.07 22.63
CA ARG A 382 26.92 -5.69 21.25
C ARG A 382 25.47 -6.07 20.97
N TYR A 383 24.59 -5.08 20.88
CA TYR A 383 23.18 -5.25 20.54
C TYR A 383 22.97 -4.92 19.06
N ASN A 384 22.27 -5.80 18.35
CA ASN A 384 21.80 -5.56 16.98
C ASN A 384 20.28 -5.71 16.97
N PRO A 385 19.51 -4.63 16.77
CA PRO A 385 18.04 -4.69 16.76
C PRO A 385 17.46 -5.47 15.57
N LEU A 386 18.28 -5.76 14.55
CA LEU A 386 17.91 -6.45 13.31
C LEU A 386 18.82 -7.67 13.07
N GLU A 387 18.89 -8.57 14.04
CA GLU A 387 19.64 -9.84 13.95
C GLU A 387 18.86 -10.88 13.12
N ASP A 388 17.53 -10.97 13.30
CA ASP A 388 16.67 -11.82 12.51
C ASP A 388 16.66 -11.33 11.05
N ILE A 389 16.92 -12.25 10.11
CA ILE A 389 17.14 -11.90 8.71
C ILE A 389 15.84 -11.49 7.99
N GLU A 390 14.69 -12.08 8.35
CA GLU A 390 13.40 -11.74 7.75
C GLU A 390 12.91 -10.38 8.23
N VAL A 391 13.01 -10.11 9.54
CA VAL A 391 12.72 -8.80 10.11
C VAL A 391 13.66 -7.74 9.55
N ARG A 392 14.95 -8.06 9.40
CA ARG A 392 15.93 -7.16 8.75
C ARG A 392 15.58 -6.88 7.30
N ARG A 393 15.17 -7.90 6.54
CA ARG A 393 14.71 -7.75 5.17
C ARG A 393 13.57 -6.73 5.10
N ASN A 394 12.51 -6.93 5.87
CA ASN A 394 11.34 -6.05 5.87
C ASN A 394 11.65 -4.65 6.43
N ALA A 395 12.49 -4.53 7.45
CA ALA A 395 12.97 -3.24 7.94
C ALA A 395 13.80 -2.48 6.87
N THR A 396 14.60 -3.19 6.07
CA THR A 396 15.35 -2.57 4.96
C THR A 396 14.42 -2.05 3.87
N ILE A 397 13.34 -2.77 3.54
CA ILE A 397 12.32 -2.31 2.60
C ILE A 397 11.64 -1.03 3.13
N VAL A 398 11.24 -1.01 4.41
CA VAL A 398 10.67 0.18 5.05
C VAL A 398 11.62 1.36 4.97
N LYS A 399 12.89 1.17 5.37
CA LYS A 399 13.92 2.21 5.33
C LYS A 399 14.15 2.74 3.91
N SER A 400 14.07 1.88 2.90
CA SER A 400 14.24 2.31 1.50
C SER A 400 13.10 3.23 1.04
N ALA A 401 11.87 2.93 1.42
CA ALA A 401 10.72 3.79 1.13
C ALA A 401 10.77 5.12 1.90
N GLU A 402 11.08 5.07 3.21
CA GLU A 402 11.27 6.27 4.02
C GLU A 402 12.42 7.15 3.49
N ALA A 403 13.48 6.55 2.96
CA ALA A 403 14.58 7.28 2.35
C ALA A 403 14.16 8.04 1.09
N LEU A 404 13.25 7.50 0.26
CA LEU A 404 12.73 8.23 -0.90
C LEU A 404 11.99 9.51 -0.47
N LYS A 405 11.19 9.46 0.60
CA LYS A 405 10.53 10.66 1.18
C LYS A 405 11.58 11.67 1.67
N THR A 406 12.55 11.19 2.45
CA THR A 406 13.61 12.03 3.00
C THR A 406 14.47 12.65 1.90
N ILE A 407 14.78 11.92 0.83
CA ILE A 407 15.54 12.43 -0.32
C ILE A 407 14.76 13.56 -1.00
N SER A 408 13.45 13.43 -1.20
CA SER A 408 12.62 14.51 -1.73
C SER A 408 12.76 15.78 -0.88
N ASP A 409 12.56 15.65 0.43
CA ASP A 409 12.68 16.77 1.37
C ASP A 409 14.09 17.41 1.36
N LEU A 410 15.14 16.60 1.27
CA LEU A 410 16.51 17.07 1.21
C LEU A 410 16.78 17.85 -0.08
N VAL A 411 16.28 17.36 -1.21
CA VAL A 411 16.42 18.06 -2.52
C VAL A 411 15.66 19.38 -2.51
N ASP A 412 14.43 19.42 -1.99
CA ASP A 412 13.62 20.63 -1.89
C ASP A 412 14.27 21.69 -1.00
N ASN A 413 15.09 21.27 -0.02
CA ASN A 413 15.87 22.13 0.85
C ASN A 413 17.31 22.41 0.34
N GLY A 414 17.64 22.03 -0.89
CA GLY A 414 18.96 22.25 -1.49
C GLY A 414 20.09 21.38 -0.89
N ARG A 415 19.78 20.35 -0.10
CA ARG A 415 20.74 19.46 0.58
C ARG A 415 21.10 18.26 -0.32
N PHE A 416 21.55 18.54 -1.53
CA PHE A 416 21.78 17.52 -2.58
C PHE A 416 22.81 16.46 -2.20
N LEU A 417 23.88 16.85 -1.49
CA LEU A 417 24.92 15.91 -1.05
C LEU A 417 24.37 14.92 0.00
N ASP A 418 23.56 15.39 0.95
CA ASP A 418 22.95 14.54 1.96
C ASP A 418 21.94 13.57 1.30
N ALA A 419 21.19 14.05 0.31
CA ALA A 419 20.26 13.22 -0.48
C ALA A 419 21.01 12.10 -1.22
N TRP A 420 22.15 12.45 -1.84
CA TRP A 420 22.99 11.49 -2.54
C TRP A 420 23.60 10.46 -1.57
N GLN A 421 24.12 10.89 -0.42
CA GLN A 421 24.68 10.00 0.61
C GLN A 421 23.63 9.02 1.13
N LEU A 422 22.42 9.50 1.44
CA LEU A 422 21.33 8.64 1.88
C LEU A 422 20.96 7.59 0.82
N ALA A 423 20.84 7.99 -0.44
CA ALA A 423 20.56 7.06 -1.53
C ALA A 423 21.66 5.98 -1.67
N TYR A 424 22.92 6.35 -1.49
CA TYR A 424 24.07 5.44 -1.53
C TYR A 424 24.04 4.42 -0.37
N GLU A 425 23.74 4.86 0.84
CA GLU A 425 23.62 3.98 2.01
C GLU A 425 22.51 2.95 1.83
N ILE A 426 21.36 3.38 1.30
CA ILE A 426 20.22 2.50 1.03
C ILE A 426 20.53 1.49 -0.07
N GLU A 427 21.16 1.92 -1.17
CA GLU A 427 21.59 1.02 -2.24
C GLU A 427 22.52 -0.07 -1.70
N ALA A 428 23.51 0.30 -0.92
CA ALA A 428 24.46 -0.64 -0.32
C ALA A 428 23.79 -1.62 0.66
N GLU A 429 22.82 -1.16 1.47
CA GLU A 429 22.10 -2.04 2.39
C GLU A 429 21.17 -3.00 1.65
N LEU A 430 20.43 -2.54 0.64
CA LEU A 430 19.61 -3.38 -0.22
C LEU A 430 20.44 -4.52 -0.85
N ARG A 431 21.63 -4.23 -1.41
CA ARG A 431 22.53 -5.26 -1.96
C ARG A 431 23.02 -6.23 -0.89
N ARG A 432 23.38 -5.71 0.29
CA ARG A 432 23.87 -6.54 1.39
C ARG A 432 22.79 -7.52 1.88
N VAL A 433 21.58 -7.02 2.06
CA VAL A 433 20.46 -7.86 2.54
C VAL A 433 20.01 -8.82 1.45
N SER A 434 19.90 -8.39 0.19
CA SER A 434 19.55 -9.27 -0.94
C SER A 434 20.53 -10.44 -1.13
N THR A 435 21.83 -10.21 -0.88
CA THR A 435 22.84 -11.27 -0.96
C THR A 435 22.60 -12.38 0.07
N VAL A 436 22.10 -12.04 1.26
CA VAL A 436 21.84 -13.01 2.33
C VAL A 436 20.47 -13.68 2.18
N THR A 437 19.46 -12.93 1.75
CA THR A 437 18.07 -13.41 1.62
C THR A 437 17.79 -14.11 0.29
N GLY A 438 18.60 -13.82 -0.74
CA GLY A 438 18.32 -14.26 -2.11
C GLY A 438 17.14 -13.52 -2.77
N ASP A 439 16.68 -12.39 -2.19
CA ASP A 439 15.52 -11.66 -2.69
C ASP A 439 15.85 -10.90 -3.98
N ALA A 440 15.30 -11.37 -5.09
CA ALA A 440 15.52 -10.78 -6.42
C ALA A 440 14.89 -9.38 -6.55
N GLN A 441 13.80 -9.10 -5.82
CA GLN A 441 13.16 -7.79 -5.85
C GLN A 441 14.02 -6.73 -5.17
N MET A 442 14.70 -7.09 -4.07
CA MET A 442 15.66 -6.16 -3.43
C MET A 442 16.87 -5.84 -4.34
N VAL A 443 17.29 -6.80 -5.19
CA VAL A 443 18.33 -6.52 -6.21
C VAL A 443 17.84 -5.48 -7.21
N GLN A 444 16.61 -5.61 -7.70
CA GLN A 444 16.01 -4.64 -8.63
C GLN A 444 15.88 -3.26 -7.98
N ASP A 445 15.53 -3.21 -6.70
CA ASP A 445 15.44 -1.95 -5.97
C ASP A 445 16.81 -1.31 -5.74
N ALA A 446 17.84 -2.10 -5.46
CA ALA A 446 19.21 -1.60 -5.41
C ALA A 446 19.64 -1.02 -6.76
N ASP A 447 19.33 -1.68 -7.88
CA ASP A 447 19.59 -1.17 -9.24
C ASP A 447 18.78 0.11 -9.52
N LEU A 448 17.60 0.26 -8.94
CA LEU A 448 16.80 1.47 -9.03
C LEU A 448 17.47 2.63 -8.26
N PHE A 449 17.91 2.39 -7.02
CA PHE A 449 18.67 3.39 -6.25
C PHE A 449 19.99 3.76 -6.92
N GLN A 450 20.67 2.82 -7.59
CA GLN A 450 21.85 3.11 -8.37
C GLN A 450 21.56 4.11 -9.51
N ARG A 451 20.43 3.96 -10.22
CA ARG A 451 19.98 4.96 -11.21
C ARG A 451 19.61 6.29 -10.55
N TYR A 452 19.02 6.25 -9.37
CA TYR A 452 18.65 7.45 -8.63
C TYR A 452 19.88 8.27 -8.20
N LEU A 453 20.99 7.60 -7.83
CA LEU A 453 22.27 8.26 -7.55
C LEU A 453 22.78 9.06 -8.75
N ILE A 454 22.60 8.55 -9.99
CA ILE A 454 22.95 9.28 -11.21
C ILE A 454 22.10 10.53 -11.35
N THR A 455 20.78 10.43 -11.11
CA THR A 455 19.88 11.58 -11.12
C THR A 455 20.31 12.62 -10.09
N LEU A 456 20.55 12.21 -8.84
CA LEU A 456 20.97 13.12 -7.76
C LEU A 456 22.32 13.78 -8.03
N ALA A 457 23.25 13.10 -8.70
CA ALA A 457 24.54 13.67 -9.08
C ALA A 457 24.41 14.86 -10.06
N THR A 458 23.34 14.91 -10.87
CA THR A 458 23.09 16.07 -11.75
C THR A 458 22.82 17.35 -10.96
N TYR A 459 22.17 17.25 -9.81
CA TYR A 459 21.94 18.38 -8.92
C TYR A 459 23.22 18.87 -8.22
N LEU A 460 24.25 18.02 -8.17
CA LEU A 460 25.59 18.35 -7.69
C LEU A 460 26.50 18.89 -8.83
N GLY A 461 25.96 19.05 -10.04
CA GLY A 461 26.67 19.59 -11.19
C GLY A 461 27.52 18.58 -11.99
N TYR A 462 27.34 17.27 -11.77
CA TYR A 462 28.03 16.23 -12.52
C TYR A 462 27.29 15.84 -13.79
N ASP A 463 28.04 15.49 -14.84
CA ASP A 463 27.50 14.91 -16.06
C ASP A 463 27.05 13.47 -15.79
N PRO A 464 25.81 13.10 -16.06
CA PRO A 464 25.28 11.75 -15.85
C PRO A 464 26.08 10.66 -16.55
N SER A 465 26.72 10.97 -17.70
CA SER A 465 27.54 10.02 -18.46
C SER A 465 28.89 9.70 -17.81
N GLU A 466 29.34 10.54 -16.87
CA GLU A 466 30.62 10.39 -16.16
C GLU A 466 30.46 9.76 -14.77
N VAL A 467 29.19 9.61 -14.30
CA VAL A 467 28.89 9.10 -12.95
C VAL A 467 29.01 7.58 -12.90
N GLN A 468 29.94 7.08 -12.06
CA GLN A 468 30.03 5.66 -11.71
C GLN A 468 29.67 5.46 -10.23
N PRO A 469 28.42 5.17 -9.91
CA PRO A 469 27.92 5.13 -8.53
C PRO A 469 28.65 4.17 -7.59
N THR A 470 29.28 3.12 -8.16
CA THR A 470 29.93 2.04 -7.41
C THR A 470 31.36 2.36 -6.95
N SER A 471 31.94 3.53 -7.31
CA SER A 471 33.33 3.85 -7.07
C SER A 471 33.62 4.85 -5.95
N LEU A 472 32.57 5.28 -5.16
CA LEU A 472 32.79 6.22 -4.07
C LEU A 472 32.90 5.48 -2.72
N PRO A 473 34.09 5.51 -2.05
CA PRO A 473 34.19 5.04 -0.67
C PRO A 473 33.45 6.02 0.27
N LEU A 474 32.59 5.50 1.14
CA LEU A 474 32.00 6.27 2.25
C LEU A 474 33.14 6.83 3.12
N GLY A 475 33.23 8.13 3.25
CA GLY A 475 34.20 8.83 4.11
C GLY A 475 35.34 9.60 3.39
N GLU A 476 35.54 9.41 2.11
CA GLU A 476 36.33 10.33 1.31
C GLU A 476 35.39 11.28 0.58
N GLN A 477 35.59 12.58 0.71
CA GLN A 477 34.90 13.54 -0.16
C GLN A 477 35.11 13.08 -1.60
N PRO A 478 34.05 13.06 -2.43
CA PRO A 478 34.17 12.60 -3.82
C PRO A 478 35.27 13.42 -4.50
N GLN A 479 36.45 12.83 -4.60
CA GLN A 479 37.53 13.40 -5.36
C GLN A 479 37.32 13.01 -6.80
N ARG A 480 36.57 13.83 -7.53
CA ARG A 480 36.47 13.79 -8.99
C ARG A 480 35.51 12.74 -9.55
N TRP A 481 34.41 13.26 -9.88
CA TRP A 481 33.69 12.88 -11.07
C TRP A 481 34.23 13.80 -12.18
N GLY A 482 35.06 13.33 -13.08
CA GLY A 482 35.78 14.22 -13.97
C GLY A 482 36.78 15.16 -13.24
N ALA A 483 37.23 16.22 -13.86
CA ALA A 483 38.25 17.13 -13.34
C ALA A 483 37.72 18.24 -12.39
N THR A 484 36.42 18.24 -12.05
CA THR A 484 35.79 19.31 -11.25
C THR A 484 35.58 18.87 -9.81
N PRO A 485 36.05 19.60 -8.78
CA PRO A 485 35.74 19.31 -7.36
C PRO A 485 34.27 19.49 -7.11
N ILE A 486 33.69 18.70 -6.16
CA ILE A 486 32.36 18.96 -5.66
C ILE A 486 32.35 20.35 -5.04
N PRO A 487 31.39 21.23 -5.44
CA PRO A 487 31.25 22.53 -4.79
C PRO A 487 30.96 22.33 -3.29
N SER A 488 31.54 23.18 -2.45
CA SER A 488 31.13 23.24 -1.06
C SER A 488 29.67 23.66 -0.97
N MET A 489 28.97 23.37 0.17
CA MET A 489 27.59 23.83 0.38
C MET A 489 27.41 25.36 0.18
N GLU A 490 28.50 26.13 0.33
CA GLU A 490 28.55 27.60 0.10
C GLU A 490 28.65 27.95 -1.39
N ASP A 491 29.09 26.99 -2.23
CA ASP A 491 29.32 27.19 -3.67
C ASP A 491 28.15 26.71 -4.54
N LEU A 492 27.09 26.11 -3.95
CA LEU A 492 25.93 25.67 -4.68
C LEU A 492 25.05 26.87 -5.10
N PRO A 493 24.55 26.92 -6.34
CA PRO A 493 23.70 28.00 -6.80
C PRO A 493 22.40 28.00 -5.97
N THR A 494 22.06 29.17 -5.44
CA THR A 494 20.75 29.41 -4.80
C THR A 494 19.69 29.29 -5.88
N ILE A 495 18.86 28.26 -5.82
CA ILE A 495 17.70 28.14 -6.73
C ILE A 495 16.63 29.07 -6.18
N GLU A 496 16.41 30.23 -6.83
CA GLU A 496 15.23 31.02 -6.61
C GLU A 496 14.03 30.25 -7.17
N VAL A 497 13.16 29.80 -6.26
CA VAL A 497 11.87 29.22 -6.62
C VAL A 497 11.00 30.34 -7.16
N GLN A 498 10.70 30.32 -8.46
CA GLN A 498 9.69 31.18 -9.11
C GLN A 498 8.31 30.54 -8.95
#